data_46db03acf969216b611b094e8cc117c3
#
_entry.id   46db03acf969216b611b094e8cc117c3
#
_cell.length_a   1.000
_cell.length_b   1.000
_cell.length_c   1.000
_cell.angle_alpha   90.00
_cell.angle_beta   90.00
_cell.angle_gamma   90.00
#
_symmetry.space_group_name_H-M   'P 1'
#
loop_
_entity.id
_entity.type
_entity.pdbx_description
1 polymer ?
#
loop_
_entity_poly.entity_id
_entity_poly.type
_entity_poly.pdbx_seq_one_letter_code
_entity_poly.pdbx_strand_id
1 'polypeptide(L)'
;MKEIPVTEQRNPASYQIDTKSTAEILTIINNEDKKVPEAVAQAIPQLTQLVDCAVEVFQKGGRLFYLGAGTSGRLGVLDASECPPTYGVSPDMVQGFIAGGDAALRRSIEGAEDDENHGIDQLRSAGFSASDMLVGITASGSAPYVLGALRYARSLGSPTGAISCNKDSRTFELADYPIYLPVGPEIVTGSTRMKSGTAQKLALNMITTTAMIRLGKVYNNFMIDLMPVNAKLVERSKRLINEITGCGEARAAQIFEDSGRKIRTAVIMASLEVSKEEAEALLKQGNGNINNALDAYKRR
;
A
#
# COMPACT_ATOMS: atom_id res chain seq x y z
N MET A 1 -14.01 34.02 -10.19
CA MET A 1 -14.73 32.72 -10.07
C MET A 1 -13.72 31.72 -9.60
N LYS A 2 -14.03 30.85 -8.61
CA LYS A 2 -13.13 29.73 -8.28
C LYS A 2 -13.04 28.80 -9.50
N GLU A 3 -11.84 28.39 -9.84
CA GLU A 3 -11.61 27.42 -10.93
C GLU A 3 -12.30 26.09 -10.59
N ILE A 4 -12.99 25.50 -11.56
CA ILE A 4 -13.68 24.21 -11.36
C ILE A 4 -12.60 23.14 -11.11
N PRO A 5 -12.68 22.36 -10.01
CA PRO A 5 -11.73 21.28 -9.76
C PRO A 5 -11.61 20.33 -10.95
N VAL A 6 -10.42 19.82 -11.21
CA VAL A 6 -10.16 18.98 -12.39
C VAL A 6 -11.03 17.72 -12.42
N THR A 7 -11.37 17.18 -11.25
CA THR A 7 -12.28 16.01 -11.12
C THR A 7 -13.71 16.31 -11.56
N GLU A 8 -14.12 17.58 -11.61
CA GLU A 8 -15.46 18.04 -12.00
C GLU A 8 -15.48 18.63 -13.43
N GLN A 9 -14.32 18.71 -14.10
CA GLN A 9 -14.24 19.18 -15.48
C GLN A 9 -14.69 18.10 -16.46
N ARG A 10 -15.20 18.54 -17.62
CA ARG A 10 -15.54 17.64 -18.71
C ARG A 10 -14.29 17.19 -19.46
N ASN A 11 -14.20 15.91 -19.77
CA ASN A 11 -13.12 15.38 -20.59
C ASN A 11 -13.43 15.56 -22.08
N PRO A 12 -12.61 16.31 -22.85
CA PRO A 12 -12.85 16.52 -24.27
C PRO A 12 -12.86 15.22 -25.09
N ALA A 13 -12.12 14.20 -24.66
CA ALA A 13 -12.05 12.91 -25.38
C ALA A 13 -13.37 12.11 -25.33
N SER A 14 -14.25 12.44 -24.37
CA SER A 14 -15.52 11.73 -24.14
C SER A 14 -16.77 12.54 -24.50
N TYR A 15 -16.62 13.62 -25.25
CA TYR A 15 -17.81 14.35 -25.75
C TYR A 15 -18.68 13.44 -26.62
N GLN A 16 -20.01 13.45 -26.35
CA GLN A 16 -21.00 12.62 -27.03
C GLN A 16 -20.69 11.11 -26.94
N ILE A 17 -20.08 10.67 -25.81
CA ILE A 17 -19.72 9.27 -25.62
C ILE A 17 -20.96 8.34 -25.62
N ASP A 18 -22.11 8.86 -25.20
CA ASP A 18 -23.41 8.19 -25.19
C ASP A 18 -23.95 7.82 -26.57
N THR A 19 -23.44 8.47 -27.63
CA THR A 19 -23.84 8.21 -29.03
C THR A 19 -22.90 7.25 -29.77
N LYS A 20 -21.80 6.82 -29.10
CA LYS A 20 -20.76 6.00 -29.73
C LYS A 20 -21.07 4.52 -29.62
N SER A 21 -20.50 3.74 -30.53
CA SER A 21 -20.53 2.28 -30.45
C SER A 21 -19.75 1.76 -29.23
N THR A 22 -20.09 0.56 -28.78
CA THR A 22 -19.38 -0.10 -27.68
C THR A 22 -17.87 -0.16 -27.89
N ALA A 23 -17.43 -0.46 -29.12
CA ALA A 23 -15.99 -0.53 -29.45
C ALA A 23 -15.29 0.83 -29.31
N GLU A 24 -15.94 1.91 -29.77
CA GLU A 24 -15.42 3.27 -29.61
C GLU A 24 -15.34 3.68 -28.16
N ILE A 25 -16.40 3.40 -27.37
CA ILE A 25 -16.42 3.69 -25.92
C ILE A 25 -15.26 2.98 -25.23
N LEU A 26 -15.09 1.68 -25.43
CA LEU A 26 -14.00 0.91 -24.82
C LEU A 26 -12.62 1.42 -25.24
N THR A 27 -12.48 1.84 -26.49
CA THR A 27 -11.23 2.41 -27.02
C THR A 27 -10.89 3.74 -26.35
N ILE A 28 -11.90 4.61 -26.18
CA ILE A 28 -11.73 5.90 -25.49
C ILE A 28 -11.33 5.68 -24.03
N ILE A 29 -12.02 4.78 -23.33
CA ILE A 29 -11.68 4.42 -21.93
C ILE A 29 -10.23 3.97 -21.85
N ASN A 30 -9.85 2.97 -22.64
CA ASN A 30 -8.50 2.42 -22.60
C ASN A 30 -7.42 3.45 -22.94
N ASN A 31 -7.69 4.38 -23.87
CA ASN A 31 -6.74 5.44 -24.23
C ASN A 31 -6.57 6.48 -23.12
N GLU A 32 -7.63 6.78 -22.38
CA GLU A 32 -7.56 7.64 -21.19
C GLU A 32 -6.82 6.94 -20.03
N ASP A 33 -7.07 5.65 -19.83
CA ASP A 33 -6.42 4.87 -18.76
C ASP A 33 -4.90 4.72 -18.98
N LYS A 34 -4.42 4.70 -20.21
CA LYS A 34 -2.98 4.69 -20.53
C LYS A 34 -2.21 5.89 -19.97
N LYS A 35 -2.88 7.01 -19.70
CA LYS A 35 -2.28 8.21 -19.11
C LYS A 35 -2.00 8.06 -17.61
N VAL A 36 -2.66 7.11 -16.94
CA VAL A 36 -2.60 6.98 -15.48
C VAL A 36 -1.20 6.62 -14.97
N PRO A 37 -0.47 5.63 -15.50
CA PRO A 37 0.90 5.34 -15.06
C PRO A 37 1.85 6.52 -15.21
N GLU A 38 1.70 7.32 -16.28
CA GLU A 38 2.51 8.52 -16.52
C GLU A 38 2.21 9.62 -15.49
N ALA A 39 0.94 9.78 -15.13
CA ALA A 39 0.53 10.70 -14.05
C ALA A 39 1.12 10.28 -12.70
N VAL A 40 1.07 8.99 -12.37
CA VAL A 40 1.66 8.45 -11.13
C VAL A 40 3.19 8.60 -11.12
N ALA A 41 3.85 8.43 -12.27
CA ALA A 41 5.30 8.60 -12.38
C ALA A 41 5.75 10.01 -11.96
N GLN A 42 4.94 11.05 -12.19
CA GLN A 42 5.24 12.41 -11.77
C GLN A 42 5.24 12.58 -10.23
N ALA A 43 4.55 11.70 -9.50
CA ALA A 43 4.47 11.74 -8.04
C ALA A 43 5.55 10.90 -7.35
N ILE A 44 6.42 10.17 -8.09
CA ILE A 44 7.46 9.32 -7.50
C ILE A 44 8.35 10.07 -6.50
N PRO A 45 8.81 11.31 -6.75
CA PRO A 45 9.64 12.01 -5.76
C PRO A 45 8.94 12.22 -4.41
N GLN A 46 7.67 12.57 -4.41
CA GLN A 46 6.87 12.77 -3.19
C GLN A 46 6.52 11.43 -2.54
N LEU A 47 6.17 10.41 -3.35
CA LEU A 47 5.96 9.04 -2.86
C LEU A 47 7.20 8.49 -2.18
N THR A 48 8.41 8.79 -2.68
CA THR A 48 9.66 8.37 -2.06
C THR A 48 9.78 8.91 -0.63
N GLN A 49 9.54 10.21 -0.43
CA GLN A 49 9.61 10.83 0.89
C GLN A 49 8.57 10.24 1.86
N LEU A 50 7.34 10.02 1.38
CA LEU A 50 6.28 9.39 2.18
C LEU A 50 6.65 7.97 2.58
N VAL A 51 7.19 7.17 1.65
CA VAL A 51 7.60 5.78 1.90
C VAL A 51 8.78 5.72 2.88
N ASP A 52 9.77 6.58 2.72
CA ASP A 52 10.91 6.63 3.65
C ASP A 52 10.45 6.94 5.07
N CYS A 53 9.51 7.88 5.26
CA CYS A 53 8.88 8.16 6.55
C CYS A 53 8.08 6.93 7.08
N ALA A 54 7.30 6.28 6.23
CA ALA A 54 6.54 5.09 6.63
C ALA A 54 7.47 3.95 7.09
N VAL A 55 8.62 3.76 6.42
CA VAL A 55 9.64 2.79 6.84
C VAL A 55 10.20 3.13 8.23
N GLU A 56 10.50 4.41 8.49
CA GLU A 56 10.96 4.84 9.82
C GLU A 56 9.89 4.61 10.90
N VAL A 57 8.63 4.90 10.61
CA VAL A 57 7.49 4.63 11.49
C VAL A 57 7.43 3.15 11.84
N PHE A 58 7.48 2.27 10.85
CA PHE A 58 7.47 0.82 11.06
C PHE A 58 8.69 0.32 11.87
N GLN A 59 9.89 0.85 11.61
CA GLN A 59 11.11 0.49 12.34
C GLN A 59 11.04 0.87 13.82
N LYS A 60 10.30 1.93 14.15
CA LYS A 60 10.04 2.39 15.52
C LYS A 60 8.84 1.68 16.18
N GLY A 61 8.22 0.71 15.51
CA GLY A 61 7.07 -0.04 16.01
C GLY A 61 5.72 0.66 15.82
N GLY A 62 5.67 1.75 15.06
CA GLY A 62 4.44 2.43 14.67
C GLY A 62 3.72 1.72 13.51
N ARG A 63 2.57 2.25 13.12
CA ARG A 63 1.64 1.67 12.15
C ARG A 63 1.29 2.67 11.05
N LEU A 64 0.86 2.18 9.89
CA LEU A 64 0.34 2.99 8.79
C LEU A 64 -1.19 2.87 8.74
N PHE A 65 -1.86 4.01 8.69
CA PHE A 65 -3.31 4.10 8.57
C PHE A 65 -3.69 4.75 7.24
N TYR A 66 -4.48 4.04 6.45
CA TYR A 66 -5.18 4.59 5.29
C TYR A 66 -6.59 5.00 5.68
N LEU A 67 -7.03 6.17 5.23
CA LEU A 67 -8.37 6.65 5.49
C LEU A 67 -8.92 7.37 4.28
N GLY A 68 -10.11 6.96 3.82
CA GLY A 68 -10.74 7.55 2.64
C GLY A 68 -12.24 7.30 2.56
N ALA A 69 -12.93 8.00 1.66
CA ALA A 69 -14.35 7.80 1.38
C ALA A 69 -14.56 7.10 0.03
N GLY A 70 -15.66 6.38 -0.11
CA GLY A 70 -16.06 5.74 -1.36
C GLY A 70 -14.98 4.82 -1.95
N THR A 71 -14.63 5.02 -3.22
CA THR A 71 -13.58 4.24 -3.90
C THR A 71 -12.23 4.37 -3.22
N SER A 72 -11.85 5.56 -2.79
CA SER A 72 -10.57 5.82 -2.12
C SER A 72 -10.43 5.01 -0.83
N GLY A 73 -11.48 4.96 0.00
CA GLY A 73 -11.49 4.16 1.22
C GLY A 73 -11.43 2.65 0.94
N ARG A 74 -12.18 2.17 -0.09
CA ARG A 74 -12.12 0.76 -0.51
C ARG A 74 -10.72 0.33 -0.92
N LEU A 75 -10.01 1.19 -1.68
CA LEU A 75 -8.64 0.91 -2.12
C LEU A 75 -7.66 0.89 -0.95
N GLY A 76 -7.81 1.79 0.04
CA GLY A 76 -7.02 1.77 1.26
C GLY A 76 -7.21 0.48 2.06
N VAL A 77 -8.46 0.03 2.22
CA VAL A 77 -8.78 -1.25 2.89
C VAL A 77 -8.22 -2.44 2.10
N LEU A 78 -8.37 -2.43 0.77
CA LEU A 78 -7.84 -3.49 -0.10
C LEU A 78 -6.32 -3.62 0.07
N ASP A 79 -5.57 -2.54 -0.08
CA ASP A 79 -4.11 -2.56 0.01
C ASP A 79 -3.63 -3.01 1.40
N ALA A 80 -4.27 -2.52 2.46
CA ALA A 80 -3.98 -2.92 3.83
C ALA A 80 -4.21 -4.42 4.07
N SER A 81 -5.33 -4.97 3.57
CA SER A 81 -5.72 -6.37 3.75
C SER A 81 -4.79 -7.37 3.06
N GLU A 82 -4.05 -6.94 2.02
CA GLU A 82 -3.11 -7.79 1.28
C GLU A 82 -1.71 -7.84 1.93
N CYS A 83 -1.39 -6.95 2.88
CA CYS A 83 -0.08 -6.94 3.54
C CYS A 83 0.17 -8.19 4.40
N PRO A 84 -0.75 -8.66 5.26
CA PRO A 84 -0.52 -9.86 6.07
C PRO A 84 -0.27 -11.13 5.26
N PRO A 85 -1.10 -11.52 4.27
CA PRO A 85 -0.88 -12.75 3.50
C PRO A 85 0.36 -12.69 2.61
N THR A 86 0.78 -11.49 2.17
CA THR A 86 1.91 -11.31 1.27
C THR A 86 3.25 -11.24 2.01
N TYR A 87 3.29 -10.53 3.14
CA TYR A 87 4.53 -10.19 3.83
C TYR A 87 4.64 -10.78 5.24
N GLY A 88 3.63 -11.55 5.70
CA GLY A 88 3.63 -12.17 7.03
C GLY A 88 3.66 -11.15 8.18
N VAL A 89 3.14 -9.96 7.96
CA VAL A 89 3.06 -8.90 8.98
C VAL A 89 1.76 -8.98 9.75
N SER A 90 1.72 -8.33 10.94
CA SER A 90 0.47 -8.18 11.70
C SER A 90 -0.58 -7.43 10.88
N PRO A 91 -1.85 -7.82 10.93
CA PRO A 91 -2.95 -7.02 10.37
C PRO A 91 -3.02 -5.59 10.92
N ASP A 92 -2.48 -5.36 12.11
CA ASP A 92 -2.44 -4.05 12.73
C ASP A 92 -1.38 -3.12 12.12
N MET A 93 -0.38 -3.66 11.40
CA MET A 93 0.74 -2.87 10.89
C MET A 93 0.31 -1.87 9.81
N VAL A 94 -0.61 -2.28 8.92
CA VAL A 94 -1.24 -1.43 7.92
C VAL A 94 -2.74 -1.59 8.04
N GLN A 95 -3.45 -0.51 8.31
CA GLN A 95 -4.90 -0.52 8.52
C GLN A 95 -5.59 0.42 7.55
N GLY A 96 -6.74 0.00 7.04
CA GLY A 96 -7.56 0.80 6.12
C GLY A 96 -8.92 1.13 6.73
N PHE A 97 -9.31 2.41 6.64
CA PHE A 97 -10.61 2.91 7.11
C PHE A 97 -11.39 3.57 5.99
N ILE A 98 -12.69 3.38 6.04
CA ILE A 98 -13.63 3.93 5.05
C ILE A 98 -14.76 4.69 5.74
N ALA A 99 -15.15 5.83 5.17
CA ALA A 99 -16.33 6.56 5.61
C ALA A 99 -17.58 5.66 5.52
N GLY A 100 -18.34 5.58 6.62
CA GLY A 100 -19.49 4.68 6.74
C GLY A 100 -19.15 3.26 7.21
N GLY A 101 -17.86 2.97 7.52
CA GLY A 101 -17.42 1.68 8.07
C GLY A 101 -17.54 0.51 7.11
N ASP A 102 -17.51 -0.73 7.61
CA ASP A 102 -17.48 -1.96 6.80
C ASP A 102 -18.66 -2.11 5.84
N ALA A 103 -19.83 -1.57 6.20
CA ALA A 103 -21.00 -1.58 5.31
C ALA A 103 -20.72 -0.83 4.00
N ALA A 104 -19.88 0.24 4.06
CA ALA A 104 -19.52 1.05 2.91
C ALA A 104 -18.55 0.34 1.93
N LEU A 105 -17.93 -0.76 2.32
CA LEU A 105 -17.13 -1.60 1.40
C LEU A 105 -17.99 -2.22 0.30
N ARG A 106 -19.24 -2.59 0.64
CA ARG A 106 -20.15 -3.32 -0.26
C ARG A 106 -21.19 -2.45 -0.95
N ARG A 107 -21.60 -1.33 -0.34
CA ARG A 107 -22.63 -0.42 -0.85
C ARG A 107 -22.29 1.02 -0.49
N SER A 108 -22.78 1.97 -1.29
CA SER A 108 -22.64 3.39 -0.96
C SER A 108 -23.42 3.74 0.30
N ILE A 109 -22.81 4.52 1.19
CA ILE A 109 -23.47 5.11 2.36
C ILE A 109 -23.47 6.61 2.13
N GLU A 110 -24.66 7.15 1.84
CA GLU A 110 -24.81 8.57 1.53
C GLU A 110 -24.47 9.46 2.73
N GLY A 111 -23.83 10.61 2.48
CA GLY A 111 -23.42 11.55 3.52
C GLY A 111 -22.26 11.10 4.43
N ALA A 112 -21.78 9.86 4.31
CA ALA A 112 -20.71 9.38 5.17
C ALA A 112 -19.39 10.14 5.00
N GLU A 113 -19.12 10.68 3.81
CA GLU A 113 -17.91 11.47 3.55
C GLU A 113 -17.96 12.88 4.14
N ASP A 114 -19.16 13.35 4.51
CA ASP A 114 -19.39 14.69 5.06
C ASP A 114 -19.20 14.74 6.59
N ASP A 115 -19.15 13.58 7.25
CA ASP A 115 -18.96 13.48 8.70
C ASP A 115 -17.46 13.55 9.08
N GLU A 116 -17.04 14.75 9.47
CA GLU A 116 -15.67 15.04 9.89
C GLU A 116 -15.26 14.29 11.16
N ASN A 117 -16.18 14.06 12.09
CA ASN A 117 -15.89 13.40 13.37
C ASN A 117 -15.75 11.90 13.25
N HIS A 118 -16.44 11.28 12.31
CA HIS A 118 -16.40 9.82 12.15
C HIS A 118 -14.97 9.31 11.89
N GLY A 119 -14.17 10.00 11.07
CA GLY A 119 -12.77 9.64 10.84
C GLY A 119 -11.92 9.75 12.10
N ILE A 120 -12.15 10.77 12.91
CA ILE A 120 -11.48 10.97 14.21
C ILE A 120 -11.82 9.82 15.17
N ASP A 121 -13.10 9.45 15.26
CA ASP A 121 -13.56 8.41 16.18
C ASP A 121 -13.04 7.02 15.78
N GLN A 122 -12.93 6.74 14.49
CA GLN A 122 -12.30 5.51 13.99
C GLN A 122 -10.83 5.45 14.38
N LEU A 123 -10.06 6.52 14.19
CA LEU A 123 -8.65 6.59 14.59
C LEU A 123 -8.48 6.42 16.10
N ARG A 124 -9.32 7.07 16.91
CA ARG A 124 -9.32 6.91 18.38
C ARG A 124 -9.61 5.47 18.78
N SER A 125 -10.64 4.87 18.20
CA SER A 125 -11.03 3.48 18.47
C SER A 125 -9.95 2.47 18.13
N ALA A 126 -9.14 2.75 17.08
CA ALA A 126 -7.98 1.96 16.68
C ALA A 126 -6.72 2.26 17.53
N GLY A 127 -6.81 3.16 18.50
CA GLY A 127 -5.68 3.57 19.35
C GLY A 127 -4.57 4.28 18.55
N PHE A 128 -4.94 5.08 17.54
CA PHE A 128 -3.99 5.88 16.74
C PHE A 128 -3.24 6.88 17.63
N SER A 129 -1.95 7.03 17.43
CA SER A 129 -1.06 7.82 18.27
C SER A 129 0.00 8.58 17.46
N ALA A 130 0.80 9.40 18.13
CA ALA A 130 1.91 10.14 17.54
C ALA A 130 3.00 9.24 16.90
N SER A 131 3.09 7.96 17.30
CA SER A 131 4.04 7.01 16.72
C SER A 131 3.59 6.40 15.39
N ASP A 132 2.32 6.60 15.00
CA ASP A 132 1.72 6.06 13.79
C ASP A 132 1.79 7.10 12.65
N MET A 133 1.47 6.69 11.43
CA MET A 133 1.35 7.56 10.26
C MET A 133 -0.06 7.46 9.68
N LEU A 134 -0.67 8.60 9.31
CA LEU A 134 -1.93 8.65 8.60
C LEU A 134 -1.72 9.07 7.14
N VAL A 135 -2.32 8.34 6.20
CA VAL A 135 -2.45 8.75 4.79
C VAL A 135 -3.92 8.90 4.43
N GLY A 136 -4.34 10.14 4.23
CA GLY A 136 -5.68 10.48 3.76
C GLY A 136 -5.79 10.34 2.24
N ILE A 137 -6.83 9.64 1.77
CA ILE A 137 -7.02 9.33 0.35
C ILE A 137 -8.34 9.93 -0.13
N THR A 138 -8.28 10.87 -1.09
CA THR A 138 -9.47 11.50 -1.68
C THR A 138 -9.17 12.01 -3.08
N ALA A 139 -10.01 11.68 -4.06
CA ALA A 139 -9.81 12.19 -5.42
C ALA A 139 -10.05 13.70 -5.51
N SER A 140 -11.11 14.20 -4.87
CA SER A 140 -11.49 15.61 -4.86
C SER A 140 -10.57 16.49 -4.00
N GLY A 141 -9.97 15.92 -2.96
CA GLY A 141 -9.16 16.66 -2.00
C GLY A 141 -9.94 17.48 -0.98
N SER A 142 -11.26 17.28 -0.86
CA SER A 142 -12.13 18.14 -0.04
C SER A 142 -13.06 17.38 0.92
N ALA A 143 -13.04 16.05 0.94
CA ALA A 143 -13.91 15.23 1.79
C ALA A 143 -13.73 15.56 3.28
N PRO A 144 -14.77 16.04 3.99
CA PRO A 144 -14.68 16.42 5.40
C PRO A 144 -14.18 15.30 6.30
N TYR A 145 -14.62 14.07 6.07
CA TYR A 145 -14.15 12.87 6.76
C TYR A 145 -12.61 12.75 6.76
N VAL A 146 -11.97 12.97 5.60
CA VAL A 146 -10.50 12.90 5.46
C VAL A 146 -9.83 14.11 6.10
N LEU A 147 -10.41 15.32 5.92
CA LEU A 147 -9.88 16.54 6.49
C LEU A 147 -9.87 16.50 8.03
N GLY A 148 -10.94 16.00 8.66
CA GLY A 148 -11.02 15.82 10.10
C GLY A 148 -9.96 14.89 10.65
N ALA A 149 -9.81 13.72 10.02
CA ALA A 149 -8.80 12.75 10.39
C ALA A 149 -7.36 13.29 10.28
N LEU A 150 -7.04 14.01 9.18
CA LEU A 150 -5.72 14.64 9.01
C LEU A 150 -5.45 15.72 10.07
N ARG A 151 -6.45 16.58 10.40
CA ARG A 151 -6.31 17.56 11.49
C ARG A 151 -6.05 16.89 12.84
N TYR A 152 -6.78 15.82 13.11
CA TYR A 152 -6.59 15.06 14.34
C TYR A 152 -5.19 14.44 14.42
N ALA A 153 -4.73 13.75 13.37
CA ALA A 153 -3.39 13.16 13.32
C ALA A 153 -2.29 14.23 13.54
N ARG A 154 -2.40 15.37 12.86
CA ARG A 154 -1.49 16.52 13.07
C ARG A 154 -1.49 17.04 14.49
N SER A 155 -2.65 17.11 15.13
CA SER A 155 -2.75 17.58 16.52
C SER A 155 -2.02 16.69 17.51
N LEU A 156 -1.81 15.41 17.16
CA LEU A 156 -1.03 14.45 17.93
C LEU A 156 0.48 14.48 17.60
N GLY A 157 0.88 15.23 16.57
CA GLY A 157 2.27 15.22 16.08
C GLY A 157 2.63 13.99 15.23
N SER A 158 1.62 13.26 14.73
CA SER A 158 1.80 12.10 13.85
C SER A 158 2.14 12.56 12.43
N PRO A 159 3.08 11.91 11.71
CA PRO A 159 3.33 12.16 10.30
C PRO A 159 2.07 11.95 9.46
N THR A 160 1.85 12.85 8.48
CA THR A 160 0.64 12.83 7.66
C THR A 160 0.97 12.84 6.17
N GLY A 161 0.34 11.95 5.41
CA GLY A 161 0.30 11.96 3.94
C GLY A 161 -1.09 12.27 3.42
N ALA A 162 -1.18 12.82 2.21
CA ALA A 162 -2.46 12.99 1.52
C ALA A 162 -2.31 12.69 0.03
N ILE A 163 -3.23 11.90 -0.52
CA ILE A 163 -3.29 11.54 -1.94
C ILE A 163 -4.52 12.19 -2.57
N SER A 164 -4.33 13.04 -3.59
CA SER A 164 -5.43 13.69 -4.31
C SER A 164 -5.15 13.82 -5.80
N CYS A 165 -6.24 13.91 -6.59
CA CYS A 165 -6.18 14.14 -8.03
C CYS A 165 -6.45 15.61 -8.41
N ASN A 166 -6.65 16.49 -7.43
CA ASN A 166 -6.75 17.94 -7.63
C ASN A 166 -5.51 18.63 -7.07
N LYS A 167 -4.92 19.55 -7.86
CA LYS A 167 -3.71 20.29 -7.48
C LYS A 167 -3.91 21.15 -6.23
N ASP A 168 -5.07 21.82 -6.13
CA ASP A 168 -5.42 22.72 -5.03
C ASP A 168 -6.23 21.99 -3.95
N SER A 169 -5.83 20.78 -3.64
CA SER A 169 -6.46 19.93 -2.62
C SER A 169 -6.29 20.53 -1.22
N ARG A 170 -7.39 20.71 -0.50
CA ARG A 170 -7.38 21.17 0.91
C ARG A 170 -6.65 20.19 1.83
N THR A 171 -6.59 18.89 1.47
CA THR A 171 -5.85 17.92 2.27
C THR A 171 -4.35 18.15 2.23
N PHE A 172 -3.81 18.80 1.20
CA PHE A 172 -2.37 19.10 1.09
C PHE A 172 -1.89 20.13 2.12
N GLU A 173 -2.78 21.03 2.56
CA GLU A 173 -2.48 22.00 3.63
C GLU A 173 -2.30 21.29 5.00
N LEU A 174 -2.81 20.06 5.13
CA LEU A 174 -2.82 19.28 6.35
C LEU A 174 -1.82 18.09 6.30
N ALA A 175 -1.10 17.93 5.20
CA ALA A 175 -0.19 16.81 4.99
C ALA A 175 1.27 17.25 4.95
N ASP A 176 2.14 16.51 5.64
CA ASP A 176 3.59 16.65 5.53
C ASP A 176 4.09 16.12 4.18
N TYR A 177 3.38 15.12 3.62
CA TYR A 177 3.68 14.46 2.35
C TYR A 177 2.49 14.56 1.39
N PRO A 178 2.32 15.67 0.66
CA PRO A 178 1.26 15.84 -0.33
C PRO A 178 1.61 15.07 -1.62
N ILE A 179 0.71 14.19 -2.06
CA ILE A 179 0.85 13.38 -3.27
C ILE A 179 -0.22 13.80 -4.28
N TYR A 180 0.19 14.55 -5.29
CA TYR A 180 -0.69 14.95 -6.39
C TYR A 180 -0.61 13.94 -7.53
N LEU A 181 -1.77 13.43 -7.98
CA LEU A 181 -1.90 12.49 -9.10
C LEU A 181 -2.64 13.17 -10.26
N PRO A 182 -1.94 13.77 -11.25
CA PRO A 182 -2.52 14.59 -12.31
C PRO A 182 -3.17 13.76 -13.43
N VAL A 183 -4.20 13.00 -13.13
CA VAL A 183 -4.88 12.11 -14.10
C VAL A 183 -5.83 12.84 -15.07
N GLY A 184 -6.08 14.13 -14.82
CA GLY A 184 -7.05 14.91 -15.61
C GLY A 184 -8.51 14.52 -15.36
N PRO A 185 -9.44 15.13 -16.13
CA PRO A 185 -10.88 14.88 -16.02
C PRO A 185 -11.24 13.44 -16.36
N GLU A 186 -12.24 12.90 -15.68
CA GLU A 186 -12.74 11.55 -15.96
C GLU A 186 -13.57 11.49 -17.25
N ILE A 187 -13.70 10.32 -17.83
CA ILE A 187 -14.51 10.09 -19.04
C ILE A 187 -15.99 10.38 -18.78
N VAL A 188 -16.49 9.95 -17.63
CA VAL A 188 -17.77 10.38 -17.10
C VAL A 188 -17.47 11.41 -16.02
N THR A 189 -17.84 12.65 -16.27
CA THR A 189 -17.55 13.79 -15.38
C THR A 189 -17.91 13.47 -13.94
N GLY A 190 -16.99 13.73 -13.01
CA GLY A 190 -17.18 13.47 -11.58
C GLY A 190 -17.04 11.99 -11.16
N SER A 191 -16.90 11.03 -12.10
CA SER A 191 -16.82 9.60 -11.78
C SER A 191 -15.39 9.17 -11.39
N THR A 192 -14.89 9.66 -10.28
CA THR A 192 -13.50 9.50 -9.80
C THR A 192 -13.12 8.06 -9.40
N ARG A 193 -14.04 7.11 -9.53
CA ARG A 193 -13.74 5.68 -9.38
C ARG A 193 -12.89 5.09 -10.54
N MET A 194 -12.73 5.83 -11.65
CA MET A 194 -12.05 5.39 -12.86
C MET A 194 -10.54 5.73 -12.81
N LYS A 195 -10.06 6.72 -13.58
CA LYS A 195 -8.62 7.08 -13.62
C LYS A 195 -8.07 7.46 -12.24
N SER A 196 -8.82 8.26 -11.50
CA SER A 196 -8.41 8.65 -10.14
C SER A 196 -8.28 7.44 -9.21
N GLY A 197 -9.26 6.53 -9.23
CA GLY A 197 -9.16 5.28 -8.46
C GLY A 197 -7.98 4.41 -8.91
N THR A 198 -7.75 4.27 -10.22
CA THR A 198 -6.62 3.51 -10.76
C THR A 198 -5.29 4.11 -10.31
N ALA A 199 -5.13 5.43 -10.37
CA ALA A 199 -3.93 6.12 -9.91
C ALA A 199 -3.69 5.94 -8.40
N GLN A 200 -4.74 6.06 -7.59
CA GLN A 200 -4.68 5.81 -6.15
C GLN A 200 -4.23 4.37 -5.86
N LYS A 201 -4.81 3.37 -6.55
CA LYS A 201 -4.40 1.98 -6.41
C LYS A 201 -2.91 1.79 -6.71
N LEU A 202 -2.40 2.38 -7.78
CA LEU A 202 -0.99 2.30 -8.13
C LEU A 202 -0.11 2.93 -7.04
N ALA A 203 -0.48 4.11 -6.55
CA ALA A 203 0.25 4.79 -5.49
C ALA A 203 0.26 3.98 -4.17
N LEU A 204 -0.87 3.44 -3.75
CA LEU A 204 -0.98 2.63 -2.53
C LEU A 204 -0.11 1.36 -2.62
N ASN A 205 -0.18 0.63 -3.74
CA ASN A 205 0.68 -0.53 -3.95
C ASN A 205 2.17 -0.16 -3.95
N MET A 206 2.56 1.01 -4.50
CA MET A 206 3.94 1.49 -4.43
C MET A 206 4.35 1.76 -2.98
N ILE A 207 3.48 2.36 -2.16
CA ILE A 207 3.77 2.70 -0.77
C ILE A 207 4.04 1.43 0.04
N THR A 208 3.09 0.50 0.11
CA THR A 208 3.22 -0.69 0.96
C THR A 208 4.27 -1.65 0.42
N THR A 209 4.28 -1.94 -0.88
CA THR A 209 5.27 -2.85 -1.47
C THR A 209 6.70 -2.34 -1.25
N THR A 210 6.95 -1.04 -1.51
CA THR A 210 8.28 -0.48 -1.31
C THR A 210 8.67 -0.48 0.16
N ALA A 211 7.78 -0.10 1.07
CA ALA A 211 8.03 -0.14 2.50
C ALA A 211 8.37 -1.57 2.97
N MET A 212 7.62 -2.57 2.54
CA MET A 212 7.88 -3.97 2.88
C MET A 212 9.21 -4.48 2.30
N ILE A 213 9.59 -4.08 1.08
CA ILE A 213 10.91 -4.37 0.50
C ILE A 213 12.03 -3.75 1.36
N ARG A 214 11.89 -2.49 1.74
CA ARG A 214 12.86 -1.77 2.59
C ARG A 214 12.98 -2.38 3.99
N LEU A 215 11.90 -2.97 4.51
CA LEU A 215 11.89 -3.73 5.77
C LEU A 215 12.44 -5.15 5.62
N GLY A 216 12.94 -5.52 4.45
CA GLY A 216 13.55 -6.84 4.18
C GLY A 216 12.52 -7.98 4.08
N LYS A 217 11.24 -7.69 3.77
CA LYS A 217 10.20 -8.70 3.59
C LYS A 217 10.27 -9.43 2.25
N VAL A 218 11.19 -9.01 1.39
CA VAL A 218 11.45 -9.57 0.06
C VAL A 218 12.94 -9.86 -0.07
N TYR A 219 13.29 -10.97 -0.71
CA TYR A 219 14.67 -11.32 -1.07
C TYR A 219 14.76 -11.43 -2.61
N ASN A 220 15.66 -10.65 -3.25
CA ASN A 220 15.57 -10.40 -4.68
C ASN A 220 14.18 -9.89 -5.05
N ASN A 221 13.41 -10.67 -5.79
CA ASN A 221 11.99 -10.45 -6.11
C ASN A 221 11.07 -11.55 -5.55
N PHE A 222 11.57 -12.34 -4.59
CA PHE A 222 10.84 -13.45 -3.99
C PHE A 222 10.11 -13.02 -2.70
N MET A 223 8.87 -13.44 -2.60
CA MET A 223 8.05 -13.34 -1.39
C MET A 223 8.51 -14.41 -0.37
N ILE A 224 9.34 -14.02 0.59
CA ILE A 224 9.99 -14.96 1.53
C ILE A 224 9.28 -15.10 2.88
N ASP A 225 8.29 -14.26 3.16
CA ASP A 225 7.53 -14.27 4.41
C ASP A 225 6.09 -14.77 4.23
N LEU A 226 5.80 -15.46 3.13
CA LEU A 226 4.50 -16.08 2.95
C LEU A 226 4.22 -17.11 4.05
N MET A 227 2.99 -17.11 4.56
CA MET A 227 2.57 -18.09 5.57
C MET A 227 2.12 -19.39 4.88
N PRO A 228 2.80 -20.53 5.10
CA PRO A 228 2.48 -21.79 4.43
C PRO A 228 1.27 -22.50 5.07
N VAL A 229 0.09 -21.86 5.00
CA VAL A 229 -1.15 -22.32 5.65
C VAL A 229 -1.90 -23.39 4.88
N ASN A 230 -1.50 -23.72 3.67
CA ASN A 230 -2.10 -24.78 2.85
C ASN A 230 -1.05 -25.49 2.00
N ALA A 231 -1.42 -26.65 1.43
CA ALA A 231 -0.52 -27.50 0.65
C ALA A 231 0.16 -26.76 -0.52
N LYS A 232 -0.60 -25.90 -1.23
CA LYS A 232 -0.07 -25.09 -2.35
C LYS A 232 1.04 -24.14 -1.89
N LEU A 233 0.88 -23.50 -0.74
CA LEU A 233 1.87 -22.57 -0.18
C LEU A 233 3.07 -23.31 0.39
N VAL A 234 2.89 -24.51 0.95
CA VAL A 234 4.00 -25.38 1.36
C VAL A 234 4.86 -25.76 0.17
N GLU A 235 4.28 -26.24 -0.93
CA GLU A 235 5.02 -26.58 -2.14
C GLU A 235 5.69 -25.36 -2.78
N ARG A 236 5.03 -24.21 -2.76
CA ARG A 236 5.63 -22.94 -3.19
C ARG A 236 6.85 -22.58 -2.34
N SER A 237 6.79 -22.77 -1.02
CA SER A 237 7.92 -22.50 -0.10
C SER A 237 9.15 -23.36 -0.42
N LYS A 238 8.95 -24.67 -0.64
CA LYS A 238 10.03 -25.60 -1.01
C LYS A 238 10.66 -25.22 -2.35
N ARG A 239 9.82 -24.90 -3.35
CA ARG A 239 10.29 -24.43 -4.65
C ARG A 239 11.10 -23.14 -4.52
N LEU A 240 10.63 -22.18 -3.76
CA LEU A 240 11.35 -20.92 -3.52
C LEU A 240 12.73 -21.12 -2.90
N ILE A 241 12.84 -22.01 -1.91
CA ILE A 241 14.12 -22.35 -1.29
C ILE A 241 15.07 -22.92 -2.36
N ASN A 242 14.59 -23.85 -3.20
CA ASN A 242 15.41 -24.42 -4.27
C ASN A 242 15.80 -23.36 -5.33
N GLU A 243 14.87 -22.51 -5.77
CA GLU A 243 15.15 -21.44 -6.74
C GLU A 243 16.18 -20.42 -6.21
N ILE A 244 16.13 -20.11 -4.93
CA ILE A 244 17.06 -19.15 -4.28
C ILE A 244 18.44 -19.76 -4.08
N THR A 245 18.53 -21.02 -3.66
CA THR A 245 19.78 -21.62 -3.16
C THR A 245 20.43 -22.61 -4.14
N GLY A 246 19.66 -23.14 -5.10
CA GLY A 246 20.12 -24.19 -6.01
C GLY A 246 20.39 -25.54 -5.34
N CYS A 247 19.92 -25.78 -4.12
CA CYS A 247 20.27 -26.96 -3.32
C CYS A 247 19.64 -28.30 -3.78
N GLY A 248 18.70 -28.22 -4.75
CA GLY A 248 17.93 -29.39 -5.25
C GLY A 248 16.64 -29.60 -4.46
N GLU A 249 15.59 -30.12 -5.14
CA GLU A 249 14.23 -30.23 -4.59
C GLU A 249 14.15 -31.04 -3.30
N ALA A 250 14.82 -32.22 -3.26
CA ALA A 250 14.82 -33.10 -2.09
C ALA A 250 15.46 -32.39 -0.88
N ARG A 251 16.58 -31.70 -1.09
CA ARG A 251 17.27 -30.95 -0.04
C ARG A 251 16.45 -29.75 0.43
N ALA A 252 15.83 -29.03 -0.49
CA ALA A 252 14.95 -27.90 -0.17
C ALA A 252 13.75 -28.33 0.68
N ALA A 253 13.15 -29.49 0.36
CA ALA A 253 12.04 -30.04 1.13
C ALA A 253 12.49 -30.42 2.57
N GLN A 254 13.66 -31.07 2.72
CA GLN A 254 14.20 -31.41 4.02
C GLN A 254 14.51 -30.15 4.86
N ILE A 255 15.24 -29.18 4.29
CA ILE A 255 15.63 -27.94 4.98
C ILE A 255 14.40 -27.12 5.37
N PHE A 256 13.34 -27.13 4.54
CA PHE A 256 12.09 -26.45 4.88
C PHE A 256 11.50 -26.99 6.19
N GLU A 257 11.43 -28.30 6.37
CA GLU A 257 10.94 -28.89 7.62
C GLU A 257 11.93 -28.63 8.78
N ASP A 258 13.23 -28.83 8.58
CA ASP A 258 14.27 -28.60 9.59
C ASP A 258 14.30 -27.17 10.10
N SER A 259 14.03 -26.20 9.23
CA SER A 259 13.94 -24.76 9.59
C SER A 259 12.70 -24.43 10.44
N GLY A 260 11.79 -25.37 10.65
CA GLY A 260 10.47 -25.11 11.25
C GLY A 260 9.53 -24.40 10.30
N ARG A 261 9.64 -24.68 9.01
CA ARG A 261 8.83 -24.11 7.91
C ARG A 261 9.01 -22.59 7.72
N LYS A 262 10.18 -22.08 8.06
CA LYS A 262 10.56 -20.67 7.92
C LYS A 262 11.48 -20.52 6.71
N ILE A 263 10.99 -19.89 5.64
CA ILE A 263 11.74 -19.75 4.37
C ILE A 263 13.06 -19.00 4.59
N ARG A 264 13.07 -17.90 5.35
CA ARG A 264 14.31 -17.14 5.62
C ARG A 264 15.38 -18.01 6.28
N THR A 265 15.00 -18.74 7.34
CA THR A 265 15.91 -19.63 8.05
C THR A 265 16.41 -20.73 7.11
N ALA A 266 15.49 -21.33 6.33
CA ALA A 266 15.84 -22.37 5.35
C ALA A 266 16.82 -21.88 4.29
N VAL A 267 16.64 -20.65 3.78
CA VAL A 267 17.56 -20.05 2.79
C VAL A 267 18.96 -19.88 3.39
N ILE A 268 19.08 -19.35 4.63
CA ILE A 268 20.39 -19.20 5.28
C ILE A 268 21.04 -20.56 5.55
N MET A 269 20.27 -21.53 6.07
CA MET A 269 20.77 -22.90 6.30
C MET A 269 21.32 -23.53 5.02
N ALA A 270 20.59 -23.40 3.90
CA ALA A 270 21.01 -23.98 2.63
C ALA A 270 22.17 -23.22 1.98
N SER A 271 22.20 -21.87 2.09
CA SER A 271 23.23 -21.05 1.45
C SER A 271 24.58 -21.11 2.15
N LEU A 272 24.59 -21.34 3.46
CA LEU A 272 25.82 -21.33 4.29
C LEU A 272 26.18 -22.68 4.88
N GLU A 273 25.35 -23.71 4.68
CA GLU A 273 25.48 -25.06 5.24
C GLU A 273 25.59 -25.04 6.79
N VAL A 274 24.82 -24.16 7.43
CA VAL A 274 24.83 -23.99 8.89
C VAL A 274 23.60 -24.59 9.56
N SER A 275 23.66 -24.77 10.91
CA SER A 275 22.52 -25.24 11.69
C SER A 275 21.37 -24.20 11.71
N LYS A 276 20.19 -24.63 12.13
CA LYS A 276 19.03 -23.75 12.33
C LYS A 276 19.32 -22.66 13.35
N GLU A 277 19.96 -23.01 14.47
CA GLU A 277 20.30 -22.09 15.54
C GLU A 277 21.26 -21.00 15.06
N GLU A 278 22.26 -21.37 14.26
CA GLU A 278 23.19 -20.44 13.67
C GLU A 278 22.52 -19.54 12.61
N ALA A 279 21.66 -20.12 11.78
CA ALA A 279 20.88 -19.36 10.79
C ALA A 279 19.95 -18.34 11.46
N GLU A 280 19.25 -18.69 12.54
CA GLU A 280 18.41 -17.79 13.32
C GLU A 280 19.24 -16.69 14.02
N ALA A 281 20.44 -17.02 14.52
CA ALA A 281 21.35 -16.04 15.10
C ALA A 281 21.84 -15.02 14.06
N LEU A 282 22.21 -15.48 12.85
CA LEU A 282 22.59 -14.63 11.74
C LEU A 282 21.45 -13.72 11.28
N LEU A 283 20.23 -14.26 11.15
CA LEU A 283 19.06 -13.46 10.82
C LEU A 283 18.77 -12.40 11.88
N LYS A 284 18.94 -12.72 13.15
CA LYS A 284 18.80 -11.74 14.24
C LYS A 284 19.84 -10.62 14.14
N GLN A 285 21.10 -10.94 13.84
CA GLN A 285 22.17 -9.94 13.60
C GLN A 285 21.87 -9.07 12.37
N GLY A 286 21.26 -9.67 11.34
CA GLY A 286 20.85 -8.98 10.11
C GLY A 286 19.49 -8.26 10.20
N ASN A 287 18.89 -8.09 11.39
CA ASN A 287 17.56 -7.53 11.58
C ASN A 287 16.47 -8.24 10.72
N GLY A 288 16.59 -9.56 10.57
CA GLY A 288 15.69 -10.37 9.76
C GLY A 288 15.94 -10.29 8.24
N ASN A 289 16.88 -9.49 7.76
CA ASN A 289 17.21 -9.36 6.35
C ASN A 289 18.24 -10.42 5.94
N ILE A 290 17.92 -11.20 4.89
CA ILE A 290 18.79 -12.29 4.40
C ILE A 290 20.15 -11.74 3.93
N ASN A 291 20.18 -10.67 3.15
CA ASN A 291 21.43 -10.10 2.65
C ASN A 291 22.36 -9.69 3.80
N ASN A 292 21.79 -8.99 4.81
CA ASN A 292 22.55 -8.58 5.98
C ASN A 292 23.09 -9.78 6.77
N ALA A 293 22.30 -10.85 6.87
CA ALA A 293 22.71 -12.10 7.54
C ALA A 293 23.85 -12.80 6.78
N LEU A 294 23.77 -12.89 5.45
CA LEU A 294 24.83 -13.41 4.60
C LEU A 294 26.11 -12.59 4.70
N ASP A 295 26.02 -11.26 4.72
CA ASP A 295 27.15 -10.37 4.86
C ASP A 295 27.78 -10.41 6.27
N ALA A 296 26.96 -10.61 7.31
CA ALA A 296 27.46 -10.81 8.67
C ALA A 296 28.30 -12.10 8.78
N TYR A 297 27.89 -13.16 8.09
CA TYR A 297 28.65 -14.42 8.05
C TYR A 297 29.99 -14.27 7.31
N LYS A 298 30.03 -13.56 6.18
CA LYS A 298 31.26 -13.33 5.41
C LYS A 298 32.32 -12.48 6.16
N ARG A 299 31.92 -11.72 7.17
CA ARG A 299 32.80 -10.88 7.99
C ARG A 299 33.41 -11.61 9.19
N ARG A 300 33.02 -12.87 9.42
CA ARG A 300 33.60 -13.76 10.46
C ARG A 300 34.86 -14.42 9.95
#